data_96bc5b7dd9b53ba829b9475ab635dc82
#
_entry.id   96bc5b7dd9b53ba829b9475ab635dc82
#
_cell.length_a   1.000
_cell.length_b   1.000
_cell.length_c   1.000
_cell.angle_alpha   90.00
_cell.angle_beta   90.00
_cell.angle_gamma   90.00
#
_symmetry.space_group_name_H-M   'P 1'
#
loop_
_entity.id
_entity.type
_entity.pdbx_description
1 polymer ?
#
loop_
_entity_poly.entity_id
_entity_poly.type
_entity_poly.pdbx_seq_one_letter_code
_entity_poly.pdbx_strand_id
1 'polypeptide(L)'
;MQYGKMSALVAVAALVLVPSTARVSAQSQAEQFTPEYREVRRSYDEKHTPKLEAPDTVKRGQWFEVTVTVGAGSAHPSLGEHFVRYIALYKDSAEIARVYLHPVFSYPKAVFTIALDEGGNLRAVAEPTHSAAWESSKKIAVTR
;
A
#
# COMPACT_ATOMS: atom_id res chain seq x y z
N MET A 1 -50.95 -47.73 47.54
CA MET A 1 -50.50 -46.36 47.33
C MET A 1 -49.15 -46.36 46.69
N GLN A 2 -49.08 -46.08 45.40
CA GLN A 2 -47.85 -46.08 44.64
C GLN A 2 -47.48 -44.63 44.30
N TYR A 3 -46.37 -44.18 44.85
CA TYR A 3 -45.84 -42.82 44.51
C TYR A 3 -44.93 -42.92 43.28
N GLY A 4 -45.39 -42.36 42.20
CA GLY A 4 -44.58 -42.20 40.98
C GLY A 4 -43.52 -41.13 41.18
N LYS A 5 -42.27 -41.51 40.91
CA LYS A 5 -41.15 -40.56 40.86
C LYS A 5 -41.14 -39.84 39.53
N MET A 6 -41.40 -38.53 39.54
CA MET A 6 -41.17 -37.66 38.40
C MET A 6 -39.69 -37.27 38.36
N SER A 7 -39.00 -37.77 37.37
CA SER A 7 -37.64 -37.33 37.06
C SER A 7 -37.68 -36.07 36.18
N ALA A 8 -37.23 -34.98 36.74
CA ALA A 8 -37.05 -33.74 35.97
C ALA A 8 -35.76 -33.80 35.17
N LEU A 9 -35.85 -33.79 33.84
CA LEU A 9 -34.70 -33.63 32.96
C LEU A 9 -34.31 -32.15 32.93
N VAL A 10 -33.15 -31.83 33.49
CA VAL A 10 -32.55 -30.52 33.38
C VAL A 10 -31.71 -30.49 32.08
N ALA A 11 -32.22 -29.80 31.05
CA ALA A 11 -31.48 -29.56 29.84
C ALA A 11 -30.50 -28.41 30.09
N VAL A 12 -29.21 -28.73 30.16
CA VAL A 12 -28.11 -27.74 30.19
C VAL A 12 -27.84 -27.30 28.75
N ALA A 13 -28.30 -26.11 28.38
CA ALA A 13 -27.92 -25.49 27.12
C ALA A 13 -26.51 -24.96 27.25
N ALA A 14 -25.56 -25.63 26.60
CA ALA A 14 -24.19 -25.12 26.47
C ALA A 14 -24.15 -23.95 25.45
N LEU A 15 -24.00 -22.75 25.96
CA LEU A 15 -23.80 -21.55 25.14
C LEU A 15 -22.36 -21.61 24.58
N VAL A 16 -22.20 -22.02 23.32
CA VAL A 16 -20.93 -21.97 22.61
C VAL A 16 -20.66 -20.51 22.26
N LEU A 17 -19.81 -19.83 23.04
CA LEU A 17 -19.23 -18.56 22.66
C LEU A 17 -18.24 -18.81 21.50
N VAL A 18 -18.69 -18.54 20.28
CA VAL A 18 -17.79 -18.46 19.13
C VAL A 18 -17.01 -17.13 19.26
N PRO A 19 -15.67 -17.15 19.42
CA PRO A 19 -14.94 -15.91 19.45
C PRO A 19 -15.08 -15.26 18.07
N SER A 20 -15.72 -14.09 18.01
CA SER A 20 -15.67 -13.21 16.84
C SER A 20 -14.22 -12.77 16.65
N THR A 21 -13.46 -13.50 15.84
CA THR A 21 -12.18 -13.01 15.34
C THR A 21 -12.50 -11.84 14.42
N ALA A 22 -12.48 -10.64 14.96
CA ALA A 22 -12.53 -9.42 14.16
C ALA A 22 -11.38 -9.52 13.14
N ARG A 23 -11.72 -9.72 11.87
CA ARG A 23 -10.74 -9.61 10.78
C ARG A 23 -10.36 -8.14 10.71
N VAL A 24 -9.25 -7.80 11.35
CA VAL A 24 -8.60 -6.51 11.10
C VAL A 24 -8.30 -6.48 9.61
N SER A 25 -8.83 -5.48 8.90
CA SER A 25 -8.62 -5.38 7.47
C SER A 25 -7.12 -5.25 7.18
N ALA A 26 -6.64 -5.84 6.10
CA ALA A 26 -5.23 -5.74 5.70
C ALA A 26 -4.79 -4.26 5.60
N GLN A 27 -5.70 -3.37 5.23
CA GLN A 27 -5.46 -1.94 5.16
C GLN A 27 -5.15 -1.32 6.52
N SER A 28 -5.91 -1.66 7.58
CA SER A 28 -5.65 -1.11 8.93
C SER A 28 -4.33 -1.64 9.52
N GLN A 29 -3.92 -2.85 9.16
CA GLN A 29 -2.61 -3.37 9.56
C GLN A 29 -1.47 -2.67 8.80
N ALA A 30 -1.64 -2.42 7.50
CA ALA A 30 -0.65 -1.70 6.70
C ALA A 30 -0.47 -0.26 7.21
N GLU A 31 -1.53 0.42 7.60
CA GLU A 31 -1.47 1.78 8.15
C GLU A 31 -0.67 1.87 9.45
N GLN A 32 -0.70 0.83 10.29
CA GLN A 32 0.08 0.80 11.53
C GLN A 32 1.60 0.77 11.28
N PHE A 33 2.03 0.24 10.14
CA PHE A 33 3.44 0.10 9.79
C PHE A 33 3.89 1.08 8.70
N THR A 34 2.98 1.94 8.21
CA THR A 34 3.34 2.95 7.21
C THR A 34 4.17 4.05 7.87
N PRO A 35 5.41 4.29 7.41
CA PRO A 35 6.24 5.36 7.97
C PRO A 35 5.59 6.72 7.76
N GLU A 36 5.62 7.54 8.79
CA GLU A 36 5.24 8.95 8.70
C GLU A 36 6.25 9.70 7.83
N TYR A 37 5.80 10.36 6.78
CA TYR A 37 6.65 11.26 6.02
C TYR A 37 6.27 12.71 6.30
N ARG A 38 7.28 13.54 6.50
CA ARG A 38 7.14 14.88 7.09
C ARG A 38 6.53 15.90 6.14
N GLU A 39 6.99 15.92 4.90
CA GLU A 39 6.55 16.87 3.89
C GLU A 39 6.55 16.22 2.52
N VAL A 40 5.41 16.32 1.84
CA VAL A 40 5.25 15.79 0.48
C VAL A 40 4.70 16.87 -0.43
N ARG A 41 5.40 17.14 -1.50
CA ARG A 41 5.01 18.10 -2.53
C ARG A 41 4.20 17.42 -3.63
N ARG A 42 3.11 18.07 -4.02
CA ARG A 42 2.16 17.60 -5.04
C ARG A 42 2.12 18.51 -6.28
N SER A 43 2.80 19.65 -6.22
CA SER A 43 2.97 20.51 -7.39
C SER A 43 3.85 19.81 -8.42
N TYR A 44 3.62 20.12 -9.70
CA TYR A 44 4.49 19.59 -10.76
C TYR A 44 5.88 20.23 -10.71
N ASP A 45 6.90 19.38 -10.77
CA ASP A 45 8.28 19.76 -11.01
C ASP A 45 8.90 18.76 -12.00
N GLU A 46 9.56 19.27 -13.00
CA GLU A 46 10.10 18.48 -14.11
C GLU A 46 11.07 17.39 -13.65
N LYS A 47 11.90 17.69 -12.65
CA LYS A 47 12.98 16.80 -12.18
C LYS A 47 12.61 15.95 -10.96
N HIS A 48 11.63 16.37 -10.16
CA HIS A 48 11.33 15.72 -8.89
C HIS A 48 10.02 14.95 -8.91
N THR A 49 9.00 15.40 -9.66
CA THR A 49 7.71 14.71 -9.70
C THR A 49 7.89 13.28 -10.22
N PRO A 50 7.46 12.24 -9.47
CA PRO A 50 7.49 10.89 -9.98
C PRO A 50 6.54 10.71 -11.16
N LYS A 51 6.99 10.11 -12.25
CA LYS A 51 6.13 9.61 -13.32
C LYS A 51 5.68 8.21 -12.94
N LEU A 52 4.37 8.03 -12.74
CA LEU A 52 3.75 6.75 -12.38
C LEU A 52 3.03 6.18 -13.60
N GLU A 53 3.48 5.01 -14.06
CA GLU A 53 2.93 4.30 -15.21
C GLU A 53 2.36 2.96 -14.72
N ALA A 54 1.06 2.76 -14.92
CA ALA A 54 0.32 1.55 -14.56
C ALA A 54 -0.92 1.44 -15.45
N PRO A 55 -1.53 0.25 -15.61
CA PRO A 55 -2.82 0.09 -16.27
C PRO A 55 -3.91 0.92 -15.57
N ASP A 56 -4.89 1.42 -16.33
CA ASP A 56 -6.05 2.12 -15.77
C ASP A 56 -7.03 1.16 -15.09
N THR A 57 -7.04 -0.10 -15.56
CA THR A 57 -7.93 -1.16 -15.09
C THR A 57 -7.17 -2.47 -14.98
N VAL A 58 -7.36 -3.20 -13.89
CA VAL A 58 -6.78 -4.53 -13.65
C VAL A 58 -7.84 -5.49 -13.16
N LYS A 59 -7.61 -6.80 -13.26
CA LYS A 59 -8.48 -7.82 -12.65
C LYS A 59 -8.10 -8.03 -11.19
N ARG A 60 -9.10 -8.31 -10.36
CA ARG A 60 -8.91 -8.62 -8.93
C ARG A 60 -7.88 -9.73 -8.74
N GLY A 61 -6.89 -9.49 -7.89
CA GLY A 61 -5.86 -10.46 -7.54
C GLY A 61 -4.86 -10.81 -8.65
N GLN A 62 -4.98 -10.22 -9.84
CA GLN A 62 -4.02 -10.42 -10.92
C GLN A 62 -2.78 -9.55 -10.71
N TRP A 63 -1.61 -10.15 -10.85
CA TRP A 63 -0.33 -9.44 -10.81
C TRP A 63 -0.17 -8.53 -12.02
N PHE A 64 0.28 -7.28 -11.78
CA PHE A 64 0.62 -6.31 -12.82
C PHE A 64 1.79 -5.44 -12.38
N GLU A 65 2.43 -4.79 -13.33
CA GLU A 65 3.58 -3.92 -13.07
C GLU A 65 3.15 -2.46 -12.93
N VAL A 66 3.81 -1.79 -12.00
CA VAL A 66 3.78 -0.35 -11.80
C VAL A 66 5.20 0.18 -11.95
N THR A 67 5.43 1.02 -12.93
CA THR A 67 6.72 1.67 -13.14
C THR A 67 6.68 3.08 -12.55
N VAL A 68 7.70 3.42 -11.79
CA VAL A 68 7.90 4.77 -11.25
C VAL A 68 9.28 5.26 -11.69
N THR A 69 9.31 6.38 -12.40
CA THR A 69 10.54 7.09 -12.76
C THR A 69 10.53 8.47 -12.11
N VAL A 70 11.58 8.86 -11.40
CA VAL A 70 11.65 10.18 -10.78
C VAL A 70 12.16 11.20 -11.78
N GLY A 71 11.39 12.30 -11.90
CA GLY A 71 11.54 13.31 -12.93
C GLY A 71 10.61 13.03 -14.11
N ALA A 72 9.38 13.59 -14.06
CA ALA A 72 8.35 13.37 -15.07
C ALA A 72 8.72 13.97 -16.45
N GLY A 73 9.46 15.06 -16.46
CA GLY A 73 9.90 15.72 -17.69
C GLY A 73 11.39 15.43 -18.00
N SER A 74 12.20 15.26 -16.97
CA SER A 74 13.65 15.05 -17.10
C SER A 74 14.13 14.19 -15.92
N ALA A 75 14.77 13.07 -16.21
CA ALA A 75 15.21 12.15 -15.16
C ALA A 75 16.06 12.85 -14.09
N HIS A 76 15.75 12.57 -12.83
CA HIS A 76 16.53 13.06 -11.70
C HIS A 76 17.96 12.48 -11.76
N PRO A 77 19.00 13.27 -11.51
CA PRO A 77 20.38 12.77 -11.52
C PRO A 77 20.62 11.76 -10.39
N SER A 78 21.64 10.92 -10.56
CA SER A 78 22.16 9.98 -9.56
C SER A 78 23.64 10.27 -9.34
N LEU A 79 23.93 11.20 -8.44
CA LEU A 79 25.27 11.65 -8.07
C LEU A 79 25.48 11.44 -6.57
N GLY A 80 26.74 11.44 -6.10
CA GLY A 80 27.08 11.11 -4.72
C GLY A 80 26.28 11.80 -3.64
N GLU A 81 25.96 13.09 -3.81
CA GLU A 81 25.19 13.87 -2.83
C GLU A 81 23.84 14.34 -3.38
N HIS A 82 23.54 14.09 -4.66
CA HIS A 82 22.34 14.53 -5.36
C HIS A 82 21.68 13.35 -6.05
N PHE A 83 20.84 12.62 -5.32
CA PHE A 83 20.18 11.41 -5.78
C PHE A 83 18.81 11.23 -5.09
N VAL A 84 18.03 10.29 -5.57
CA VAL A 84 16.79 9.85 -4.93
C VAL A 84 17.12 8.75 -3.93
N ARG A 85 16.80 8.95 -2.64
CA ARG A 85 17.07 7.99 -1.58
C ARG A 85 16.21 6.75 -1.69
N TYR A 86 14.91 6.94 -1.94
CA TYR A 86 13.96 5.85 -2.11
C TYR A 86 12.80 6.25 -3.03
N ILE A 87 12.16 5.23 -3.56
CA ILE A 87 10.87 5.31 -4.22
C ILE A 87 9.92 4.39 -3.45
N ALA A 88 8.80 4.94 -2.98
CA ALA A 88 7.76 4.19 -2.27
C ALA A 88 6.46 4.20 -3.08
N LEU A 89 5.73 3.09 -3.05
CA LEU A 89 4.42 2.94 -3.65
C LEU A 89 3.38 2.76 -2.55
N TYR A 90 2.31 3.53 -2.64
CA TYR A 90 1.17 3.49 -1.72
C TYR A 90 -0.09 3.07 -2.47
N LYS A 91 -0.95 2.30 -1.79
CA LYS A 91 -2.35 2.13 -2.16
C LYS A 91 -3.19 2.96 -1.18
N ASP A 92 -3.80 4.02 -1.67
CA ASP A 92 -4.46 5.04 -0.84
C ASP A 92 -3.51 5.60 0.24
N SER A 93 -3.72 5.32 1.52
CA SER A 93 -2.85 5.74 2.63
C SER A 93 -1.78 4.70 3.01
N ALA A 94 -1.94 3.45 2.60
CA ALA A 94 -1.05 2.35 3.00
C ALA A 94 0.17 2.24 2.09
N GLU A 95 1.37 2.24 2.66
CA GLU A 95 2.58 1.88 1.93
C GLU A 95 2.60 0.39 1.63
N ILE A 96 2.73 0.03 0.35
CA ILE A 96 2.70 -1.36 -0.11
C ILE A 96 4.04 -1.85 -0.65
N ALA A 97 4.94 -0.94 -1.02
CA ALA A 97 6.29 -1.29 -1.46
C ALA A 97 7.24 -0.09 -1.32
N ARG A 98 8.53 -0.37 -1.12
CA ARG A 98 9.60 0.63 -1.10
C ARG A 98 10.90 0.03 -1.62
N VAL A 99 11.66 0.83 -2.37
CA VAL A 99 13.01 0.51 -2.79
C VAL A 99 13.95 1.67 -2.45
N TYR A 100 15.09 1.34 -1.85
CA TYR A 100 16.18 2.29 -1.62
C TYR A 100 17.16 2.25 -2.79
N LEU A 101 17.63 3.41 -3.20
CA LEU A 101 18.50 3.56 -4.35
C LEU A 101 19.94 3.91 -3.91
N HIS A 102 20.90 3.33 -4.59
CA HIS A 102 22.30 3.71 -4.41
C HIS A 102 22.59 5.05 -5.10
N PRO A 103 23.33 5.98 -4.47
CA PRO A 103 23.55 7.32 -5.01
C PRO A 103 24.10 7.36 -6.43
N VAL A 104 25.03 6.47 -6.79
CA VAL A 104 25.73 6.51 -8.08
C VAL A 104 25.28 5.40 -9.03
N PHE A 105 24.97 4.21 -8.50
CA PHE A 105 24.77 3.01 -9.32
C PHE A 105 23.30 2.70 -9.61
N SER A 106 22.35 3.41 -8.97
CA SER A 106 20.94 3.21 -9.23
C SER A 106 20.37 4.32 -10.10
N TYR A 107 19.72 3.95 -11.20
CA TYR A 107 18.91 4.88 -11.95
C TYR A 107 17.63 5.21 -11.13
N PRO A 108 17.11 6.45 -11.14
CA PRO A 108 15.95 6.84 -10.32
C PRO A 108 14.63 6.27 -10.86
N LYS A 109 14.57 4.94 -10.97
CA LYS A 109 13.44 4.19 -11.47
C LYS A 109 13.24 2.90 -10.67
N ALA A 110 11.98 2.54 -10.41
CA ALA A 110 11.59 1.28 -9.82
C ALA A 110 10.44 0.64 -10.60
N VAL A 111 10.39 -0.68 -10.64
CA VAL A 111 9.26 -1.45 -11.13
C VAL A 111 8.76 -2.32 -9.99
N PHE A 112 7.49 -2.17 -9.66
CA PHE A 112 6.83 -2.94 -8.61
C PHE A 112 5.83 -3.89 -9.26
N THR A 113 5.89 -5.15 -8.91
CA THR A 113 4.85 -6.12 -9.29
C THR A 113 3.88 -6.27 -8.13
N ILE A 114 2.62 -5.88 -8.33
CA ILE A 114 1.60 -5.85 -7.30
C ILE A 114 0.29 -6.49 -7.78
N ALA A 115 -0.59 -6.83 -6.85
CA ALA A 115 -1.96 -7.21 -7.14
C ALA A 115 -2.92 -6.42 -6.23
N LEU A 116 -4.11 -6.10 -6.72
CA LEU A 116 -5.11 -5.36 -5.98
C LEU A 116 -6.42 -6.15 -5.89
N ASP A 117 -7.07 -6.09 -4.72
CA ASP A 117 -8.39 -6.67 -4.51
C ASP A 117 -9.52 -5.68 -4.80
N GLU A 118 -9.23 -4.39 -4.71
CA GLU A 118 -10.17 -3.30 -4.94
C GLU A 118 -9.50 -2.10 -5.59
N GLY A 119 -10.28 -1.30 -6.31
CA GLY A 119 -9.83 -0.06 -6.93
C GLY A 119 -9.44 0.99 -5.88
N GLY A 120 -8.73 2.04 -6.33
CA GLY A 120 -8.31 3.15 -5.48
C GLY A 120 -7.21 3.97 -6.13
N ASN A 121 -6.47 4.72 -5.34
CA ASN A 121 -5.36 5.52 -5.83
C ASN A 121 -4.03 4.83 -5.55
N LEU A 122 -3.25 4.58 -6.58
CA LEU A 122 -1.82 4.34 -6.41
C LEU A 122 -1.11 5.70 -6.31
N ARG A 123 -0.20 5.83 -5.34
CA ARG A 123 0.61 7.01 -5.14
C ARG A 123 2.07 6.62 -5.15
N ALA A 124 2.86 7.27 -5.97
CA ALA A 124 4.31 7.14 -5.97
C ALA A 124 4.90 8.30 -5.19
N VAL A 125 5.73 7.99 -4.21
CA VAL A 125 6.47 8.98 -3.39
C VAL A 125 7.95 8.76 -3.60
N ALA A 126 8.67 9.82 -3.96
CA ALA A 126 10.12 9.82 -4.10
C ALA A 126 10.74 10.84 -3.15
N GLU A 127 11.84 10.47 -2.49
CA GLU A 127 12.59 11.36 -1.61
C GLU A 127 13.98 11.65 -2.15
N PRO A 128 14.21 12.84 -2.73
CA PRO A 128 15.55 13.30 -3.10
C PRO A 128 16.34 13.72 -1.86
N THR A 129 17.68 13.73 -1.97
CA THR A 129 18.56 14.11 -0.85
C THR A 129 18.52 15.58 -0.50
N HIS A 130 18.14 16.43 -1.44
CA HIS A 130 18.26 17.89 -1.34
C HIS A 130 16.93 18.63 -1.31
N SER A 131 15.82 17.90 -1.23
CA SER A 131 14.47 18.49 -1.23
C SER A 131 13.51 17.66 -0.37
N ALA A 132 12.30 18.18 -0.15
CA ALA A 132 11.19 17.40 0.39
C ALA A 132 10.83 16.23 -0.53
N ALA A 133 10.07 15.27 -0.03
CA ALA A 133 9.51 14.21 -0.85
C ALA A 133 8.50 14.77 -1.87
N TRP A 134 8.39 14.12 -3.01
CA TRP A 134 7.46 14.45 -4.09
C TRP A 134 6.55 13.29 -4.39
N GLU A 135 5.29 13.58 -4.70
CA GLU A 135 4.34 12.52 -5.04
C GLU A 135 3.59 12.80 -6.33
N SER A 136 3.19 11.71 -6.97
CA SER A 136 2.15 11.68 -7.98
C SER A 136 1.18 10.55 -7.70
N SER A 137 -0.02 10.62 -8.27
CA SER A 137 -1.04 9.61 -8.06
C SER A 137 -1.75 9.25 -9.36
N LYS A 138 -2.26 8.01 -9.39
CA LYS A 138 -3.07 7.47 -10.48
C LYS A 138 -4.18 6.62 -9.92
N LYS A 139 -5.42 6.86 -10.37
CA LYS A 139 -6.57 6.03 -10.01
C LYS A 139 -6.53 4.73 -10.82
N ILE A 140 -6.73 3.60 -10.14
CA ILE A 140 -6.82 2.27 -10.75
C ILE A 140 -8.20 1.69 -10.48
N ALA A 141 -8.86 1.19 -11.53
CA ALA A 141 -10.07 0.41 -11.41
C ALA A 141 -9.75 -1.08 -11.30
N VAL A 142 -10.52 -1.80 -10.48
CA VAL A 142 -10.42 -3.26 -10.36
C VAL A 142 -11.71 -3.90 -10.83
N THR A 143 -11.61 -4.82 -11.80
CA THR A 143 -12.72 -5.63 -12.29
C THR A 143 -12.72 -7.02 -11.66
N ARG A 144 -13.83 -7.69 -11.73
CA ARG A 144 -14.00 -9.07 -11.27
C ARG A 144 -13.35 -10.06 -12.23
#